data_81b6fdb02e6ab42e072bfe768eac8569
#
_entry.id   81b6fdb02e6ab42e072bfe768eac8569
#
_cell.length_a   1.000
_cell.length_b   1.000
_cell.length_c   1.000
_cell.angle_alpha   90.00
_cell.angle_beta   90.00
_cell.angle_gamma   90.00
#
_symmetry.space_group_name_H-M   'P 1'
#
loop_
_entity.id
_entity.type
_entity.pdbx_description
1 polymer ?
#
loop_
_entity_poly.entity_id
_entity_poly.type
_entity_poly.pdbx_seq_one_letter_code
_entity_poly.pdbx_strand_id
1 'polypeptide(L)'
;MHNQPLPFTEPLQWTSKRVAELEESQTLAMAARSRALTEQGFEIINLSLGEPDFDTPAHIQEAACQAIHDNYSRYTPVAGYADLRKAVVHKMEQVLQWKVSPEQVLFSTGAKQSLINVLMAVLNPGDEVLLPAPYWVSYTGMIQMAEAKAVVLPSSAESGYKISAEALEAAITPRTRMLLYSSPCNPSGAVLQKEELEAWAAVLRKHPGILVVSDEIYEHIRFEGSHCSMVQCPGMADRTVVVNGMSKGFAMTGWRLGYAVAPLEVATACVKLQGQFTSATCSIAQRAALAALQGPMHDTQRMCDAFRDRRDLAIAETANLPGWDCPVPDGAFYLFPNISSWFGAIWQGKPLGNAERVTEFLLEEARVATVSGDAFGAPECIRLSIACSDAQIKEAMARIRQAFQQLISHNSLDQGS
;
A
#
# COMPACT_ATOMS: atom_id res chain seq x y z
N MET A 1 61.13 -1.84 0.06
CA MET A 1 59.75 -2.06 -0.43
C MET A 1 58.92 -0.89 0.03
N HIS A 2 58.63 0.04 -0.88
CA HIS A 2 57.84 1.23 -0.55
C HIS A 2 56.36 0.90 -0.56
N ASN A 3 55.74 0.94 0.63
CA ASN A 3 54.31 0.96 0.78
C ASN A 3 53.81 2.35 0.32
N GLN A 4 53.37 2.47 -0.93
CA GLN A 4 52.58 3.62 -1.33
C GLN A 4 51.16 3.45 -0.77
N PRO A 5 50.64 4.44 -0.01
CA PRO A 5 49.24 4.40 0.37
C PRO A 5 48.38 4.56 -0.89
N LEU A 6 47.37 3.70 -1.03
CA LEU A 6 46.38 3.84 -2.09
C LEU A 6 45.67 5.19 -1.96
N PRO A 7 45.49 5.93 -3.06
CA PRO A 7 44.87 7.24 -3.02
C PRO A 7 43.35 7.08 -2.85
N PHE A 8 42.84 6.89 -1.63
CA PHE A 8 41.45 7.12 -1.31
C PHE A 8 41.30 8.63 -1.05
N THR A 9 40.90 9.37 -2.06
CA THR A 9 40.66 10.82 -2.01
C THR A 9 39.24 11.18 -1.67
N GLU A 10 38.32 10.21 -1.58
CA GLU A 10 36.92 10.41 -1.14
C GLU A 10 36.73 9.83 0.26
N PRO A 11 35.90 10.48 1.11
CA PRO A 11 35.54 9.91 2.40
C PRO A 11 34.93 8.51 2.20
N LEU A 12 35.41 7.52 2.99
CA LEU A 12 34.94 6.13 2.93
C LEU A 12 33.42 6.07 3.16
N GLN A 13 32.66 5.84 2.10
CA GLN A 13 31.24 5.60 2.18
C GLN A 13 30.99 4.11 2.37
N TRP A 14 30.55 3.70 3.57
CA TRP A 14 30.32 2.29 3.92
C TRP A 14 29.03 1.74 3.33
N THR A 15 28.10 2.59 2.92
CA THR A 15 26.82 2.20 2.31
C THR A 15 26.94 2.15 0.79
N SER A 16 26.25 1.18 0.17
CA SER A 16 26.16 1.16 -1.29
C SER A 16 25.39 2.37 -1.82
N LYS A 17 25.71 2.83 -3.03
CA LYS A 17 24.96 3.92 -3.70
C LYS A 17 23.45 3.64 -3.72
N ARG A 18 23.07 2.41 -4.03
CA ARG A 18 21.67 1.96 -4.05
C ARG A 18 20.91 2.24 -2.74
N VAL A 19 21.58 2.04 -1.58
CA VAL A 19 20.97 2.30 -0.27
C VAL A 19 21.08 3.76 0.12
N ALA A 20 22.17 4.44 -0.22
CA ALA A 20 22.36 5.86 0.08
C ALA A 20 21.35 6.76 -0.65
N GLU A 21 20.86 6.33 -1.81
CA GLU A 21 19.88 7.04 -2.63
C GLU A 21 18.42 6.73 -2.26
N LEU A 22 18.17 5.74 -1.36
CA LEU A 22 16.81 5.44 -0.90
C LEU A 22 16.31 6.53 0.05
N GLU A 23 15.16 7.07 -0.26
CA GLU A 23 14.46 7.98 0.63
C GLU A 23 13.85 7.25 1.84
N GLU A 24 13.87 7.91 2.99
CA GLU A 24 13.19 7.38 4.17
C GLU A 24 11.66 7.41 3.96
N SER A 25 10.98 6.37 4.43
CA SER A 25 9.52 6.29 4.32
C SER A 25 8.85 7.41 5.13
N GLN A 26 8.19 8.36 4.47
CA GLN A 26 7.45 9.45 5.12
C GLN A 26 6.40 8.94 6.11
N THR A 27 5.76 7.79 5.85
CA THR A 27 4.83 7.15 6.78
C THR A 27 5.52 6.73 8.08
N LEU A 28 6.74 6.18 8.00
CA LEU A 28 7.51 5.79 9.18
C LEU A 28 8.04 7.00 9.93
N ALA A 29 8.49 8.03 9.23
CA ALA A 29 8.94 9.29 9.82
C ALA A 29 7.81 9.98 10.59
N MET A 30 6.61 10.08 10.01
CA MET A 30 5.43 10.64 10.68
C MET A 30 5.03 9.82 11.91
N ALA A 31 5.04 8.50 11.82
CA ALA A 31 4.74 7.62 12.96
C ALA A 31 5.77 7.78 14.10
N ALA A 32 7.05 7.96 13.76
CA ALA A 32 8.11 8.23 14.75
C ALA A 32 7.91 9.59 15.43
N ARG A 33 7.59 10.65 14.66
CA ARG A 33 7.31 12.01 15.18
C ARG A 33 6.07 12.01 16.10
N SER A 34 5.01 11.30 15.70
CA SER A 34 3.80 11.12 16.50
C SER A 34 4.11 10.45 17.85
N ARG A 35 4.90 9.36 17.86
CA ARG A 35 5.35 8.70 19.09
C ARG A 35 6.15 9.62 19.99
N ALA A 36 7.11 10.36 19.43
CA ALA A 36 7.94 11.30 20.21
C ALA A 36 7.10 12.38 20.91
N LEU A 37 6.04 12.89 20.25
CA LEU A 37 5.11 13.84 20.88
C LEU A 37 4.26 13.19 21.96
N THR A 38 3.82 11.93 21.75
CA THR A 38 3.08 11.17 22.77
C THR A 38 3.94 10.94 24.03
N GLU A 39 5.23 10.62 23.86
CA GLU A 39 6.18 10.45 24.95
C GLU A 39 6.42 11.76 25.72
N GLN A 40 6.24 12.90 25.09
CA GLN A 40 6.28 14.24 25.73
C GLN A 40 4.97 14.60 26.45
N GLY A 41 3.96 13.72 26.44
CA GLY A 41 2.68 13.90 27.13
C GLY A 41 1.57 14.53 26.30
N PHE A 42 1.76 14.72 24.98
CA PHE A 42 0.69 15.19 24.11
C PHE A 42 -0.25 14.04 23.70
N GLU A 43 -1.54 14.30 23.73
CA GLU A 43 -2.55 13.37 23.23
C GLU A 43 -2.68 13.49 21.71
N ILE A 44 -1.99 12.62 20.98
CA ILE A 44 -2.00 12.59 19.50
C ILE A 44 -3.00 11.55 18.99
N ILE A 45 -3.92 11.97 18.11
CA ILE A 45 -4.74 11.03 17.34
C ILE A 45 -3.97 10.66 16.07
N ASN A 46 -3.56 9.39 15.98
CA ASN A 46 -2.69 8.93 14.91
C ASN A 46 -3.49 8.32 13.75
N LEU A 47 -3.75 9.11 12.71
CA LEU A 47 -4.37 8.68 11.44
C LEU A 47 -3.33 8.40 10.33
N SER A 48 -2.04 8.26 10.67
CA SER A 48 -0.98 7.97 9.71
C SER A 48 -0.74 6.47 9.49
N LEU A 49 -1.23 5.60 10.40
CA LEU A 49 -0.96 4.17 10.37
C LEU A 49 -1.84 3.43 9.37
N GLY A 50 -1.25 2.45 8.69
CA GLY A 50 -1.92 1.64 7.69
C GLY A 50 -2.15 0.20 8.17
N GLU A 51 -2.77 0.01 9.35
CA GLU A 51 -3.10 -1.33 9.86
C GLU A 51 -4.50 -1.36 10.51
N PRO A 52 -5.24 -2.49 10.35
CA PRO A 52 -6.52 -2.66 11.03
C PRO A 52 -6.37 -2.57 12.56
N ASP A 53 -7.34 -1.95 13.21
CA ASP A 53 -7.45 -1.87 14.68
C ASP A 53 -8.26 -3.03 15.30
N PHE A 54 -8.39 -4.11 14.56
CA PHE A 54 -9.08 -5.34 14.96
C PHE A 54 -8.06 -6.41 15.35
N ASP A 55 -8.49 -7.31 16.22
CA ASP A 55 -7.73 -8.51 16.54
C ASP A 55 -7.81 -9.52 15.39
N THR A 56 -6.74 -10.31 15.23
CA THR A 56 -6.77 -11.49 14.38
C THR A 56 -7.89 -12.44 14.84
N PRO A 57 -8.75 -12.99 13.94
CA PRO A 57 -9.83 -13.89 14.32
C PRO A 57 -9.37 -15.08 15.16
N ALA A 58 -10.16 -15.45 16.19
CA ALA A 58 -9.79 -16.44 17.19
C ALA A 58 -9.36 -17.79 16.60
N HIS A 59 -10.10 -18.30 15.60
CA HIS A 59 -9.76 -19.58 14.95
C HIS A 59 -8.38 -19.57 14.27
N ILE A 60 -7.92 -18.40 13.82
CA ILE A 60 -6.57 -18.23 13.24
C ILE A 60 -5.52 -18.23 14.33
N GLN A 61 -5.78 -17.52 15.46
CA GLN A 61 -4.90 -17.51 16.63
C GLN A 61 -4.74 -18.92 17.22
N GLU A 62 -5.85 -19.64 17.36
CA GLU A 62 -5.88 -21.04 17.86
C GLU A 62 -5.04 -21.96 16.98
N ALA A 63 -5.16 -21.83 15.64
CA ALA A 63 -4.36 -22.60 14.70
C ALA A 63 -2.85 -22.34 14.85
N ALA A 64 -2.45 -21.10 15.16
CA ALA A 64 -1.06 -20.78 15.45
C ALA A 64 -0.59 -21.40 16.77
N CYS A 65 -1.39 -21.33 17.84
CA CYS A 65 -1.10 -21.97 19.11
C CYS A 65 -0.97 -23.49 18.94
N GLN A 66 -1.86 -24.11 18.18
CA GLN A 66 -1.79 -25.55 17.87
C GLN A 66 -0.50 -25.87 17.09
N ALA A 67 -0.12 -25.03 16.12
CA ALA A 67 1.13 -25.23 15.38
C ALA A 67 2.38 -25.18 16.28
N ILE A 68 2.38 -24.36 17.32
CA ILE A 68 3.44 -24.35 18.34
C ILE A 68 3.47 -25.69 19.09
N HIS A 69 2.32 -26.17 19.55
CA HIS A 69 2.19 -27.46 20.26
C HIS A 69 2.59 -28.64 19.38
N ASP A 70 2.26 -28.59 18.08
CA ASP A 70 2.62 -29.61 17.10
C ASP A 70 4.09 -29.51 16.62
N ASN A 71 4.84 -28.57 17.20
CA ASN A 71 6.27 -28.41 16.94
C ASN A 71 6.60 -28.02 15.50
N TYR A 72 5.83 -27.11 14.88
CA TYR A 72 6.16 -26.48 13.58
C TYR A 72 7.31 -25.49 13.73
N SER A 73 8.51 -25.99 14.08
CA SER A 73 9.70 -25.19 14.39
C SER A 73 10.88 -25.42 13.44
N ARG A 74 10.69 -26.20 12.36
CA ARG A 74 11.72 -26.52 11.40
C ARG A 74 11.56 -25.74 10.10
N TYR A 75 12.64 -25.71 9.30
CA TYR A 75 12.58 -25.11 7.96
C TYR A 75 11.50 -25.76 7.11
N THR A 76 10.82 -24.91 6.34
CA THR A 76 9.80 -25.31 5.35
C THR A 76 10.35 -25.17 3.94
N PRO A 77 9.69 -25.71 2.91
CA PRO A 77 9.99 -25.34 1.53
C PRO A 77 9.95 -23.81 1.33
N VAL A 78 10.87 -23.26 0.56
CA VAL A 78 10.99 -21.82 0.33
C VAL A 78 9.68 -21.19 -0.14
N ALA A 79 8.96 -21.87 -1.03
CA ALA A 79 7.66 -21.41 -1.54
C ALA A 79 6.50 -21.54 -0.53
N GLY A 80 6.72 -22.13 0.63
CA GLY A 80 5.70 -22.46 1.63
C GLY A 80 5.18 -23.89 1.53
N TYR A 81 4.41 -24.30 2.55
CA TYR A 81 3.81 -25.64 2.63
C TYR A 81 2.89 -25.94 1.44
N ALA A 82 2.90 -27.21 1.00
CA ALA A 82 2.15 -27.62 -0.19
C ALA A 82 0.61 -27.49 -0.01
N ASP A 83 0.10 -27.80 1.17
CA ASP A 83 -1.32 -27.64 1.50
C ASP A 83 -1.76 -26.18 1.53
N LEU A 84 -0.90 -25.29 2.05
CA LEU A 84 -1.15 -23.85 2.06
C LEU A 84 -1.17 -23.28 0.62
N ARG A 85 -0.24 -23.69 -0.24
CA ARG A 85 -0.24 -23.30 -1.66
C ARG A 85 -1.48 -23.82 -2.38
N LYS A 86 -1.92 -25.05 -2.10
CA LYS A 86 -3.17 -25.61 -2.64
C LYS A 86 -4.42 -24.82 -2.18
N ALA A 87 -4.42 -24.30 -0.94
CA ALA A 87 -5.52 -23.45 -0.47
C ALA A 87 -5.60 -22.15 -1.28
N VAL A 88 -4.46 -21.54 -1.64
CA VAL A 88 -4.46 -20.37 -2.54
C VAL A 88 -4.94 -20.74 -3.93
N VAL A 89 -4.50 -21.87 -4.51
CA VAL A 89 -4.99 -22.36 -5.81
C VAL A 89 -6.52 -22.49 -5.80
N HIS A 90 -7.07 -23.12 -4.76
CA HIS A 90 -8.52 -23.25 -4.60
C HIS A 90 -9.22 -21.88 -4.54
N LYS A 91 -8.67 -20.93 -3.77
CA LYS A 91 -9.19 -19.56 -3.70
C LYS A 91 -9.18 -18.89 -5.08
N MET A 92 -8.07 -18.97 -5.84
CA MET A 92 -7.99 -18.37 -7.19
C MET A 92 -9.08 -18.93 -8.12
N GLU A 93 -9.30 -20.24 -8.06
CA GLU A 93 -10.33 -20.88 -8.89
C GLU A 93 -11.75 -20.47 -8.45
N GLN A 94 -12.03 -20.42 -7.14
CA GLN A 94 -13.36 -20.09 -6.61
C GLN A 94 -13.71 -18.60 -6.80
N VAL A 95 -12.77 -17.69 -6.54
CA VAL A 95 -13.02 -16.24 -6.52
C VAL A 95 -12.82 -15.62 -7.89
N LEU A 96 -11.75 -15.98 -8.59
CA LEU A 96 -11.36 -15.35 -9.85
C LEU A 96 -11.58 -16.22 -11.08
N GLN A 97 -12.04 -17.47 -10.90
CA GLN A 97 -12.15 -18.48 -11.97
C GLN A 97 -10.81 -18.68 -12.71
N TRP A 98 -9.70 -18.45 -12.00
CA TRP A 98 -8.35 -18.54 -12.52
C TRP A 98 -7.69 -19.86 -12.13
N LYS A 99 -7.45 -20.71 -13.13
CA LYS A 99 -6.78 -21.99 -12.94
C LYS A 99 -5.29 -21.83 -12.89
N VAL A 100 -4.69 -22.13 -11.77
CA VAL A 100 -3.23 -22.09 -11.53
C VAL A 100 -2.78 -23.38 -10.86
N SER A 101 -1.47 -23.64 -10.92
CA SER A 101 -0.85 -24.77 -10.19
C SER A 101 -0.19 -24.30 -8.88
N PRO A 102 0.03 -25.20 -7.91
CA PRO A 102 0.73 -24.84 -6.68
C PRO A 102 2.15 -24.30 -6.89
N GLU A 103 2.80 -24.65 -8.01
CA GLU A 103 4.13 -24.17 -8.39
C GLU A 103 4.16 -22.68 -8.75
N GLN A 104 3.00 -22.13 -9.10
CA GLN A 104 2.80 -20.70 -9.38
C GLN A 104 2.58 -19.85 -8.12
N VAL A 105 2.50 -20.48 -6.93
CA VAL A 105 2.23 -19.81 -5.65
C VAL A 105 3.50 -19.76 -4.81
N LEU A 106 3.86 -18.56 -4.34
CA LEU A 106 4.97 -18.32 -3.42
C LEU A 106 4.49 -17.54 -2.21
N PHE A 107 4.70 -18.07 -1.00
CA PHE A 107 4.53 -17.35 0.26
C PHE A 107 5.80 -16.61 0.67
N SER A 108 5.64 -15.38 1.14
CA SER A 108 6.73 -14.47 1.53
C SER A 108 6.43 -13.78 2.86
N THR A 109 7.43 -13.13 3.46
CA THR A 109 7.29 -12.40 4.72
C THR A 109 6.51 -11.09 4.51
N GLY A 110 5.22 -11.23 4.29
CA GLY A 110 4.26 -10.19 3.90
C GLY A 110 4.25 -9.92 2.39
N ALA A 111 3.16 -9.32 1.90
CA ALA A 111 3.01 -8.92 0.50
C ALA A 111 4.15 -8.01 0.01
N LYS A 112 4.73 -7.20 0.91
CA LYS A 112 5.90 -6.36 0.60
C LYS A 112 7.07 -7.17 0.08
N GLN A 113 7.39 -8.33 0.70
CA GLN A 113 8.45 -9.19 0.21
C GLN A 113 8.05 -9.89 -1.10
N SER A 114 6.78 -10.25 -1.28
CA SER A 114 6.31 -10.80 -2.56
C SER A 114 6.51 -9.79 -3.70
N LEU A 115 6.19 -8.52 -3.47
CA LEU A 115 6.39 -7.44 -4.45
C LEU A 115 7.86 -7.27 -4.81
N ILE A 116 8.75 -7.08 -3.84
CA ILE A 116 10.16 -6.88 -4.13
C ILE A 116 10.79 -8.10 -4.82
N ASN A 117 10.36 -9.33 -4.46
CA ASN A 117 10.79 -10.54 -5.15
C ASN A 117 10.41 -10.50 -6.64
N VAL A 118 9.18 -10.08 -6.97
CA VAL A 118 8.70 -9.99 -8.36
C VAL A 118 9.48 -8.92 -9.12
N LEU A 119 9.64 -7.72 -8.55
CA LEU A 119 10.36 -6.63 -9.20
C LEU A 119 11.81 -7.02 -9.49
N MET A 120 12.53 -7.55 -8.51
CA MET A 120 13.93 -7.98 -8.68
C MET A 120 14.09 -9.22 -9.57
N ALA A 121 13.07 -10.07 -9.68
CA ALA A 121 13.11 -11.23 -10.56
C ALA A 121 12.87 -10.90 -12.04
N VAL A 122 12.19 -9.78 -12.33
CA VAL A 122 11.69 -9.45 -13.68
C VAL A 122 12.44 -8.26 -14.30
N LEU A 123 12.79 -7.25 -13.48
CA LEU A 123 13.33 -5.98 -13.98
C LEU A 123 14.86 -6.02 -14.11
N ASN A 124 15.35 -5.40 -15.15
CA ASN A 124 16.76 -5.12 -15.37
C ASN A 124 17.03 -3.61 -15.19
N PRO A 125 18.30 -3.20 -14.99
CA PRO A 125 18.66 -1.80 -14.93
C PRO A 125 18.15 -1.01 -16.16
N GLY A 126 17.39 0.07 -15.88
CA GLY A 126 16.84 0.95 -16.91
C GLY A 126 15.48 0.53 -17.50
N ASP A 127 14.94 -0.62 -17.11
CA ASP A 127 13.54 -0.97 -17.41
C ASP A 127 12.57 0.04 -16.81
N GLU A 128 11.44 0.28 -17.44
CA GLU A 128 10.42 1.20 -17.00
C GLU A 128 9.21 0.45 -16.42
N VAL A 129 8.75 0.96 -15.25
CA VAL A 129 7.54 0.48 -14.56
C VAL A 129 6.50 1.58 -14.62
N LEU A 130 5.38 1.34 -15.30
CA LEU A 130 4.21 2.22 -15.28
C LEU A 130 3.58 2.14 -13.89
N LEU A 131 3.41 3.30 -13.26
CA LEU A 131 2.95 3.42 -11.88
C LEU A 131 1.82 4.45 -11.80
N PRO A 132 0.54 4.02 -11.88
CA PRO A 132 -0.61 4.90 -11.67
C PRO A 132 -0.54 5.55 -10.29
N ALA A 133 -0.59 6.88 -10.22
CA ALA A 133 -0.67 7.64 -8.99
C ALA A 133 -2.15 7.99 -8.69
N PRO A 134 -2.53 8.07 -7.38
CA PRO A 134 -1.67 7.81 -6.25
C PRO A 134 -1.37 6.32 -6.07
N TYR A 135 -0.19 6.01 -5.54
CA TYR A 135 0.32 4.66 -5.34
C TYR A 135 0.83 4.45 -3.91
N TRP A 136 1.03 3.20 -3.48
CA TRP A 136 1.61 2.93 -2.17
C TRP A 136 3.09 3.37 -2.11
N VAL A 137 3.42 4.16 -1.09
CA VAL A 137 4.73 4.80 -0.89
C VAL A 137 5.95 3.88 -1.09
N SER A 138 5.82 2.58 -0.85
CA SER A 138 6.96 1.67 -0.97
C SER A 138 7.26 1.23 -2.41
N TYR A 139 6.39 1.48 -3.38
CA TYR A 139 6.61 1.01 -4.75
C TYR A 139 7.82 1.68 -5.40
N THR A 140 7.97 3.00 -5.24
CA THR A 140 9.09 3.75 -5.82
C THR A 140 10.44 3.25 -5.29
N GLY A 141 10.56 3.05 -3.98
CA GLY A 141 11.78 2.51 -3.38
C GLY A 141 12.07 1.08 -3.84
N MET A 142 11.05 0.23 -4.03
CA MET A 142 11.24 -1.13 -4.55
C MET A 142 11.68 -1.11 -6.02
N ILE A 143 11.10 -0.25 -6.86
CA ILE A 143 11.48 -0.07 -8.26
C ILE A 143 12.94 0.39 -8.34
N GLN A 144 13.32 1.35 -7.49
CA GLN A 144 14.71 1.85 -7.40
C GLN A 144 15.68 0.73 -6.94
N MET A 145 15.29 -0.09 -5.96
CA MET A 145 16.12 -1.25 -5.53
C MET A 145 16.31 -2.27 -6.65
N ALA A 146 15.36 -2.40 -7.55
CA ALA A 146 15.46 -3.23 -8.77
C ALA A 146 16.23 -2.52 -9.91
N GLU A 147 16.80 -1.33 -9.67
CA GLU A 147 17.53 -0.51 -10.65
C GLU A 147 16.68 -0.09 -11.88
N ALA A 148 15.38 -0.14 -11.73
CA ALA A 148 14.41 0.27 -12.74
C ALA A 148 13.91 1.71 -12.50
N LYS A 149 13.16 2.25 -13.46
CA LYS A 149 12.63 3.60 -13.44
C LYS A 149 11.10 3.58 -13.27
N ALA A 150 10.59 4.28 -12.28
CA ALA A 150 9.15 4.54 -12.15
C ALA A 150 8.71 5.60 -13.19
N VAL A 151 7.70 5.26 -13.98
CA VAL A 151 6.99 6.18 -14.87
C VAL A 151 5.63 6.45 -14.24
N VAL A 152 5.56 7.55 -13.49
CA VAL A 152 4.35 7.93 -12.74
C VAL A 152 3.30 8.47 -13.68
N LEU A 153 2.08 7.93 -13.57
CA LEU A 153 0.90 8.33 -14.34
C LEU A 153 -0.05 9.08 -13.39
N PRO A 154 -0.11 10.41 -13.47
CA PRO A 154 -0.91 11.21 -12.54
C PRO A 154 -2.41 10.99 -12.76
N SER A 155 -3.18 11.09 -11.68
CA SER A 155 -4.63 11.16 -11.67
C SER A 155 -5.09 12.21 -10.65
N SER A 156 -6.38 12.53 -10.62
CA SER A 156 -6.95 13.56 -9.75
C SER A 156 -8.18 13.05 -8.99
N ALA A 157 -8.63 13.84 -8.02
CA ALA A 157 -9.88 13.60 -7.32
C ALA A 157 -11.09 13.54 -8.28
N GLU A 158 -11.11 14.39 -9.31
CA GLU A 158 -12.16 14.42 -10.33
C GLU A 158 -12.28 13.12 -11.11
N SER A 159 -11.15 12.42 -11.35
CA SER A 159 -11.13 11.10 -12.00
C SER A 159 -11.33 9.95 -11.00
N GLY A 160 -11.63 10.23 -9.73
CA GLY A 160 -11.69 9.24 -8.66
C GLY A 160 -10.33 8.55 -8.41
N TYR A 161 -9.24 9.26 -8.68
CA TYR A 161 -7.87 8.74 -8.58
C TYR A 161 -7.59 7.54 -9.49
N LYS A 162 -8.15 7.53 -10.69
CA LYS A 162 -7.96 6.50 -11.70
C LYS A 162 -7.39 7.10 -12.99
N ILE A 163 -6.51 6.39 -13.66
CA ILE A 163 -5.99 6.78 -14.98
C ILE A 163 -6.85 6.18 -16.10
N SER A 164 -6.94 6.88 -17.22
CA SER A 164 -7.62 6.35 -18.41
C SER A 164 -6.73 5.36 -19.18
N ALA A 165 -7.35 4.55 -20.06
CA ALA A 165 -6.63 3.66 -20.95
C ALA A 165 -5.74 4.43 -21.95
N GLU A 166 -6.16 5.62 -22.39
CA GLU A 166 -5.40 6.49 -23.28
C GLU A 166 -4.14 7.02 -22.58
N ALA A 167 -4.24 7.41 -21.29
CA ALA A 167 -3.08 7.82 -20.51
C ALA A 167 -2.10 6.67 -20.30
N LEU A 168 -2.61 5.45 -20.08
CA LEU A 168 -1.79 4.25 -19.99
C LEU A 168 -1.06 4.00 -21.31
N GLU A 169 -1.76 4.03 -22.45
CA GLU A 169 -1.17 3.77 -23.78
C GLU A 169 -0.11 4.80 -24.15
N ALA A 170 -0.37 6.08 -23.87
CA ALA A 170 0.54 7.17 -24.17
C ALA A 170 1.87 7.10 -23.39
N ALA A 171 1.89 6.45 -22.24
CA ALA A 171 3.08 6.32 -21.40
C ALA A 171 3.96 5.11 -21.77
N ILE A 172 3.49 4.20 -22.60
CA ILE A 172 4.24 3.01 -22.99
C ILE A 172 5.40 3.38 -23.91
N THR A 173 6.60 2.90 -23.58
CA THR A 173 7.81 3.03 -24.37
C THR A 173 8.41 1.64 -24.68
N PRO A 174 9.42 1.55 -25.55
CA PRO A 174 10.15 0.29 -25.76
C PRO A 174 10.85 -0.27 -24.51
N ARG A 175 11.06 0.55 -23.47
CA ARG A 175 11.63 0.14 -22.18
C ARG A 175 10.58 -0.28 -21.16
N THR A 176 9.30 -0.05 -21.42
CA THR A 176 8.24 -0.44 -20.51
C THR A 176 8.19 -1.95 -20.35
N ARG A 177 8.42 -2.40 -19.12
CA ARG A 177 8.48 -3.82 -18.76
C ARG A 177 7.35 -4.26 -17.84
N MET A 178 6.81 -3.33 -17.07
CA MET A 178 5.84 -3.66 -16.03
C MET A 178 4.78 -2.55 -15.86
N LEU A 179 3.55 -2.96 -15.56
CA LEU A 179 2.52 -2.12 -14.94
C LEU A 179 2.33 -2.60 -13.50
N LEU A 180 2.50 -1.70 -12.51
CA LEU A 180 2.29 -1.99 -11.09
C LEU A 180 1.18 -1.09 -10.54
N TYR A 181 0.13 -1.70 -9.97
CA TYR A 181 -0.98 -0.97 -9.36
C TYR A 181 -1.57 -1.73 -8.17
N SER A 182 -2.37 -1.06 -7.33
CA SER A 182 -3.17 -1.71 -6.29
C SER A 182 -4.66 -1.39 -6.44
N SER A 183 -5.50 -2.40 -6.17
CA SER A 183 -6.96 -2.26 -6.15
C SER A 183 -7.58 -3.28 -5.18
N PRO A 184 -8.24 -2.80 -4.11
CA PRO A 184 -8.41 -1.40 -3.66
C PRO A 184 -7.09 -0.71 -3.37
N CYS A 185 -7.03 0.60 -3.63
CA CYS A 185 -5.79 1.37 -3.60
C CYS A 185 -5.47 1.93 -2.19
N ASN A 186 -4.24 1.85 -1.79
CA ASN A 186 -3.63 2.69 -0.77
C ASN A 186 -2.79 3.76 -1.49
N PRO A 187 -3.14 5.07 -1.42
CA PRO A 187 -3.86 5.75 -0.33
C PRO A 187 -5.33 6.11 -0.62
N SER A 188 -5.81 6.04 -1.87
CA SER A 188 -7.06 6.69 -2.27
C SER A 188 -8.34 5.91 -1.90
N GLY A 189 -8.22 4.61 -1.64
CA GLY A 189 -9.38 3.73 -1.51
C GLY A 189 -10.12 3.47 -2.83
N ALA A 190 -9.60 3.95 -3.95
CA ALA A 190 -10.17 3.72 -5.27
C ALA A 190 -10.14 2.23 -5.62
N VAL A 191 -11.20 1.75 -6.25
CA VAL A 191 -11.35 0.36 -6.70
C VAL A 191 -11.57 0.35 -8.20
N LEU A 192 -10.69 -0.33 -8.93
CA LEU A 192 -10.87 -0.54 -10.36
C LEU A 192 -12.03 -1.50 -10.62
N GLN A 193 -12.95 -1.07 -11.48
CA GLN A 193 -14.08 -1.86 -11.89
C GLN A 193 -13.69 -2.73 -13.11
N LYS A 194 -14.54 -3.70 -13.42
CA LYS A 194 -14.28 -4.65 -14.50
C LYS A 194 -14.06 -3.95 -15.85
N GLU A 195 -14.85 -2.93 -16.13
CA GLU A 195 -14.80 -2.15 -17.38
C GLU A 195 -13.48 -1.39 -17.51
N GLU A 196 -12.98 -0.84 -16.40
CA GLU A 196 -11.71 -0.12 -16.33
C GLU A 196 -10.51 -1.07 -16.54
N LEU A 197 -10.55 -2.24 -15.89
CA LEU A 197 -9.55 -3.28 -16.08
C LEU A 197 -9.53 -3.80 -17.52
N GLU A 198 -10.71 -3.99 -18.14
CA GLU A 198 -10.80 -4.43 -19.53
C GLU A 198 -10.28 -3.36 -20.52
N ALA A 199 -10.52 -2.07 -20.23
CA ALA A 199 -9.95 -0.98 -21.02
C ALA A 199 -8.42 -0.99 -20.96
N TRP A 200 -7.83 -1.17 -19.78
CA TRP A 200 -6.37 -1.34 -19.63
C TRP A 200 -5.87 -2.61 -20.30
N ALA A 201 -6.60 -3.72 -20.17
CA ALA A 201 -6.24 -4.98 -20.82
C ALA A 201 -6.23 -4.86 -22.35
N ALA A 202 -7.16 -4.08 -22.93
CA ALA A 202 -7.20 -3.82 -24.36
C ALA A 202 -5.93 -3.12 -24.86
N VAL A 203 -5.40 -2.16 -24.10
CA VAL A 203 -4.10 -1.52 -24.36
C VAL A 203 -2.96 -2.53 -24.22
N LEU A 204 -2.90 -3.23 -23.08
CA LEU A 204 -1.82 -4.15 -22.77
C LEU A 204 -1.71 -5.32 -23.75
N ARG A 205 -2.82 -5.79 -24.35
CA ARG A 205 -2.80 -6.83 -25.40
C ARG A 205 -1.99 -6.42 -26.64
N LYS A 206 -1.88 -5.12 -26.91
CA LYS A 206 -1.03 -4.60 -28.01
C LYS A 206 0.47 -4.66 -27.66
N HIS A 207 0.80 -4.81 -26.36
CA HIS A 207 2.15 -4.77 -25.82
C HIS A 207 2.47 -6.04 -25.01
N PRO A 208 2.70 -7.19 -25.65
CA PRO A 208 2.84 -8.49 -24.98
C PRO A 208 4.06 -8.60 -24.08
N GLY A 209 5.04 -7.70 -24.18
CA GLY A 209 6.24 -7.67 -23.33
C GLY A 209 6.04 -7.06 -21.94
N ILE A 210 4.86 -6.48 -21.63
CA ILE A 210 4.59 -5.83 -20.34
C ILE A 210 3.94 -6.84 -19.39
N LEU A 211 4.58 -7.14 -18.26
CA LEU A 211 4.00 -7.88 -17.14
C LEU A 211 3.11 -6.98 -16.31
N VAL A 212 2.00 -7.50 -15.79
CA VAL A 212 1.15 -6.78 -14.84
C VAL A 212 1.39 -7.30 -13.43
N VAL A 213 1.54 -6.40 -12.47
CA VAL A 213 1.56 -6.72 -11.04
C VAL A 213 0.37 -6.04 -10.38
N SER A 214 -0.60 -6.84 -9.98
CA SER A 214 -1.83 -6.43 -9.28
C SER A 214 -1.67 -6.68 -7.80
N ASP A 215 -1.51 -5.61 -7.01
CA ASP A 215 -1.50 -5.71 -5.54
C ASP A 215 -2.94 -5.65 -5.04
N GLU A 216 -3.45 -6.81 -4.61
CA GLU A 216 -4.83 -7.02 -4.20
C GLU A 216 -4.94 -7.23 -2.67
N ILE A 217 -3.98 -6.69 -1.90
CA ILE A 217 -3.92 -6.90 -0.45
C ILE A 217 -5.17 -6.42 0.31
N TYR A 218 -5.95 -5.52 -0.29
CA TYR A 218 -7.20 -4.99 0.25
C TYR A 218 -8.45 -5.67 -0.33
N GLU A 219 -8.37 -6.79 -1.03
CA GLU A 219 -9.51 -7.46 -1.68
C GLU A 219 -10.73 -7.66 -0.77
N HIS A 220 -10.50 -7.94 0.53
CA HIS A 220 -11.54 -8.16 1.54
C HIS A 220 -12.07 -6.87 2.18
N ILE A 221 -11.48 -5.72 1.89
CA ILE A 221 -11.91 -4.41 2.39
C ILE A 221 -12.40 -3.61 1.18
N ARG A 222 -13.50 -4.05 0.64
CA ARG A 222 -14.23 -3.45 -0.46
C ARG A 222 -15.67 -3.29 -0.02
N PHE A 223 -16.20 -2.09 -0.18
CA PHE A 223 -17.48 -1.72 0.43
C PHE A 223 -18.68 -2.10 -0.44
N GLU A 224 -18.49 -2.18 -1.76
CA GLU A 224 -19.56 -2.51 -2.70
C GLU A 224 -19.08 -3.43 -3.83
N GLY A 225 -19.99 -4.26 -4.33
CA GLY A 225 -19.74 -5.17 -5.45
C GLY A 225 -18.84 -6.37 -5.11
N SER A 226 -18.34 -7.04 -6.12
CA SER A 226 -17.40 -8.17 -6.01
C SER A 226 -15.99 -7.76 -6.44
N HIS A 227 -14.98 -8.43 -5.88
CA HIS A 227 -13.58 -8.21 -6.29
C HIS A 227 -13.38 -8.57 -7.76
N CYS A 228 -12.67 -7.68 -8.49
CA CYS A 228 -12.26 -7.88 -9.87
C CYS A 228 -10.74 -7.86 -9.97
N SER A 229 -10.19 -8.72 -10.79
CA SER A 229 -8.75 -8.82 -11.02
C SER A 229 -8.42 -8.81 -12.51
N MET A 230 -7.25 -8.28 -12.86
CA MET A 230 -6.74 -8.28 -14.24
C MET A 230 -6.67 -9.69 -14.85
N VAL A 231 -6.48 -10.73 -14.04
CA VAL A 231 -6.44 -12.13 -14.50
C VAL A 231 -7.75 -12.59 -15.15
N GLN A 232 -8.87 -11.91 -14.84
CA GLN A 232 -10.19 -12.22 -15.42
C GLN A 232 -10.39 -11.58 -16.79
N CYS A 233 -9.53 -10.63 -17.19
CA CYS A 233 -9.58 -10.03 -18.52
C CYS A 233 -8.98 -10.99 -19.56
N PRO A 234 -9.63 -11.20 -20.72
CA PRO A 234 -9.11 -12.09 -21.75
C PRO A 234 -7.67 -11.79 -22.17
N GLY A 235 -6.81 -12.82 -22.16
CA GLY A 235 -5.40 -12.72 -22.55
C GLY A 235 -4.47 -12.10 -21.50
N MET A 236 -4.95 -11.89 -20.26
CA MET A 236 -4.14 -11.29 -19.19
C MET A 236 -3.67 -12.29 -18.14
N ALA A 237 -4.33 -13.45 -18.00
CA ALA A 237 -4.03 -14.45 -16.98
C ALA A 237 -2.56 -14.92 -16.96
N ASP A 238 -1.97 -15.14 -18.14
CA ASP A 238 -0.61 -15.67 -18.30
C ASP A 238 0.49 -14.60 -18.17
N ARG A 239 0.12 -13.35 -17.94
CA ARG A 239 1.04 -12.21 -17.80
C ARG A 239 0.68 -11.27 -16.67
N THR A 240 -0.08 -11.77 -15.70
CA THR A 240 -0.42 -11.05 -14.47
C THR A 240 0.12 -11.79 -13.26
N VAL A 241 0.73 -11.04 -12.37
CA VAL A 241 1.08 -11.47 -11.01
C VAL A 241 0.06 -10.84 -10.06
N VAL A 242 -0.63 -11.69 -9.31
CA VAL A 242 -1.49 -11.24 -8.20
C VAL A 242 -0.67 -11.33 -6.91
N VAL A 243 -0.53 -10.20 -6.23
CA VAL A 243 0.08 -10.13 -4.90
C VAL A 243 -1.00 -9.89 -3.86
N ASN A 244 -0.99 -10.70 -2.80
CA ASN A 244 -1.99 -10.62 -1.74
C ASN A 244 -1.41 -11.10 -0.41
N GLY A 245 -2.22 -11.20 0.65
CA GLY A 245 -1.75 -11.67 1.94
C GLY A 245 -2.77 -11.58 3.07
N MET A 246 -2.30 -11.91 4.26
CA MET A 246 -3.15 -12.03 5.45
C MET A 246 -3.27 -10.70 6.21
N SER A 247 -2.40 -9.73 5.92
CA SER A 247 -2.20 -8.53 6.75
C SER A 247 -3.46 -7.69 6.95
N LYS A 248 -4.29 -7.52 5.90
CA LYS A 248 -5.41 -6.57 5.92
C LYS A 248 -6.75 -7.27 6.18
N GLY A 249 -7.14 -8.20 5.32
CA GLY A 249 -8.41 -8.90 5.44
C GLY A 249 -8.57 -9.76 6.70
N PHE A 250 -7.46 -10.14 7.33
CA PHE A 250 -7.47 -10.99 8.53
C PHE A 250 -6.82 -10.32 9.75
N ALA A 251 -6.56 -9.00 9.71
CA ALA A 251 -5.91 -8.26 10.80
C ALA A 251 -4.60 -8.93 11.29
N MET A 252 -3.73 -9.31 10.34
CA MET A 252 -2.50 -10.08 10.60
C MET A 252 -1.24 -9.30 10.18
N THR A 253 -1.19 -7.98 10.40
CA THR A 253 -0.04 -7.16 9.95
C THR A 253 1.27 -7.60 10.59
N GLY A 254 1.27 -7.92 11.90
CA GLY A 254 2.43 -8.36 12.66
C GLY A 254 2.85 -9.81 12.38
N TRP A 255 2.02 -10.64 11.79
CA TRP A 255 2.33 -12.04 11.47
C TRP A 255 3.26 -12.20 10.26
N ARG A 256 3.39 -11.16 9.46
CA ARG A 256 4.28 -11.07 8.31
C ARG A 256 4.09 -12.19 7.29
N LEU A 257 2.87 -12.35 6.76
CA LEU A 257 2.59 -13.35 5.74
C LEU A 257 1.81 -12.77 4.56
N GLY A 258 2.33 -12.97 3.36
CA GLY A 258 1.73 -12.65 2.08
C GLY A 258 2.12 -13.69 1.04
N TYR A 259 1.58 -13.56 -0.15
CA TYR A 259 1.87 -14.46 -1.25
C TYR A 259 1.79 -13.75 -2.61
N ALA A 260 2.44 -14.32 -3.59
CA ALA A 260 2.24 -14.01 -5.00
C ALA A 260 1.74 -15.25 -5.73
N VAL A 261 0.85 -15.04 -6.71
CA VAL A 261 0.48 -16.02 -7.72
C VAL A 261 0.93 -15.44 -9.06
N ALA A 262 1.82 -16.15 -9.76
CA ALA A 262 2.52 -15.60 -10.91
C ALA A 262 2.63 -16.63 -12.06
N PRO A 263 2.91 -16.20 -13.29
CA PRO A 263 3.39 -17.10 -14.34
C PRO A 263 4.53 -17.97 -13.82
N LEU A 264 4.57 -19.25 -14.21
CA LEU A 264 5.48 -20.25 -13.62
C LEU A 264 6.95 -19.83 -13.65
N GLU A 265 7.39 -19.19 -14.74
CA GLU A 265 8.76 -18.68 -14.85
C GLU A 265 9.06 -17.62 -13.78
N VAL A 266 8.15 -16.66 -13.59
CA VAL A 266 8.28 -15.59 -12.59
C VAL A 266 8.24 -16.17 -11.17
N ALA A 267 7.30 -17.07 -10.89
CA ALA A 267 7.21 -17.74 -9.58
C ALA A 267 8.50 -18.50 -9.25
N THR A 268 9.06 -19.24 -10.23
CA THR A 268 10.32 -19.98 -10.07
C THR A 268 11.49 -19.05 -9.77
N ALA A 269 11.58 -17.91 -10.49
CA ALA A 269 12.61 -16.90 -10.26
C ALA A 269 12.48 -16.25 -8.87
N CYS A 270 11.26 -15.95 -8.44
CA CYS A 270 10.98 -15.42 -7.10
C CYS A 270 11.38 -16.42 -5.99
N VAL A 271 11.08 -17.71 -6.15
CA VAL A 271 11.50 -18.76 -5.19
C VAL A 271 13.02 -18.84 -5.10
N LYS A 272 13.71 -18.78 -6.24
CA LYS A 272 15.18 -18.77 -6.28
C LYS A 272 15.75 -17.56 -5.53
N LEU A 273 15.20 -16.37 -5.78
CA LEU A 273 15.62 -15.12 -5.15
C LEU A 273 15.36 -15.13 -3.65
N GLN A 274 14.14 -15.51 -3.21
CA GLN A 274 13.78 -15.59 -1.80
C GLN A 274 14.65 -16.59 -1.04
N GLY A 275 15.04 -17.69 -1.68
CA GLY A 275 15.96 -18.67 -1.12
C GLY A 275 17.34 -18.09 -0.76
N GLN A 276 17.78 -17.00 -1.43
CA GLN A 276 19.03 -16.30 -1.13
C GLN A 276 18.87 -15.19 -0.08
N PHE A 277 17.68 -14.62 0.10
CA PHE A 277 17.46 -13.52 1.04
C PHE A 277 17.00 -13.99 2.41
N THR A 278 15.88 -14.69 2.48
CA THR A 278 15.18 -15.00 3.74
C THR A 278 14.90 -16.48 3.93
N SER A 279 15.06 -17.31 2.88
CA SER A 279 14.52 -18.66 2.83
C SER A 279 12.99 -18.66 2.97
N ALA A 280 12.39 -19.64 3.63
CA ALA A 280 10.94 -19.70 3.83
C ALA A 280 10.46 -18.72 4.90
N THR A 281 9.18 -18.34 4.82
CA THR A 281 8.52 -17.57 5.89
C THR A 281 8.20 -18.44 7.10
N CYS A 282 7.81 -17.81 8.22
CA CYS A 282 7.52 -18.45 9.50
C CYS A 282 6.52 -19.61 9.36
N SER A 283 6.89 -20.81 9.80
CA SER A 283 6.09 -22.02 9.70
C SER A 283 4.77 -21.94 10.49
N ILE A 284 4.79 -21.31 11.67
CA ILE A 284 3.61 -21.10 12.51
C ILE A 284 2.63 -20.15 11.81
N ALA A 285 3.13 -19.03 11.26
CA ALA A 285 2.32 -18.10 10.49
C ALA A 285 1.69 -18.78 9.24
N GLN A 286 2.39 -19.72 8.60
CA GLN A 286 1.84 -20.50 7.49
C GLN A 286 0.67 -21.39 7.92
N ARG A 287 0.70 -21.99 9.12
CA ARG A 287 -0.42 -22.78 9.66
C ARG A 287 -1.63 -21.89 9.98
N ALA A 288 -1.39 -20.72 10.59
CA ALA A 288 -2.42 -19.71 10.81
C ALA A 288 -3.07 -19.24 9.51
N ALA A 289 -2.27 -19.00 8.46
CA ALA A 289 -2.77 -18.60 7.16
C ALA A 289 -3.61 -19.69 6.47
N LEU A 290 -3.27 -20.96 6.67
CA LEU A 290 -4.11 -22.06 6.19
C LEU A 290 -5.49 -22.03 6.84
N ALA A 291 -5.56 -21.81 8.15
CA ALA A 291 -6.82 -21.63 8.87
C ALA A 291 -7.59 -20.40 8.40
N ALA A 292 -6.90 -19.28 8.09
CA ALA A 292 -7.53 -18.10 7.53
C ALA A 292 -8.16 -18.34 6.16
N LEU A 293 -7.46 -19.07 5.26
CA LEU A 293 -7.95 -19.33 3.90
C LEU A 293 -9.06 -20.38 3.85
N GLN A 294 -9.14 -21.28 4.81
CA GLN A 294 -10.11 -22.37 4.87
C GLN A 294 -11.23 -22.13 5.89
N GLY A 295 -11.04 -21.16 6.76
CA GLY A 295 -11.96 -20.85 7.85
C GLY A 295 -13.14 -19.96 7.43
N PRO A 296 -14.00 -19.65 8.39
CA PRO A 296 -15.15 -18.77 8.17
C PRO A 296 -14.70 -17.32 7.94
N MET A 297 -15.43 -16.61 7.06
CA MET A 297 -15.15 -15.22 6.70
C MET A 297 -15.99 -14.19 7.48
N HIS A 298 -16.77 -14.58 8.48
CA HIS A 298 -17.69 -13.68 9.18
C HIS A 298 -16.96 -12.56 9.94
N ASP A 299 -15.79 -12.83 10.51
CA ASP A 299 -14.99 -11.79 11.19
C ASP A 299 -14.41 -10.79 10.19
N THR A 300 -13.91 -11.26 9.06
CA THR A 300 -13.44 -10.42 7.96
C THR A 300 -14.57 -9.55 7.41
N GLN A 301 -15.77 -10.12 7.24
CA GLN A 301 -16.94 -9.37 6.79
C GLN A 301 -17.37 -8.31 7.81
N ARG A 302 -17.42 -8.66 9.10
CA ARG A 302 -17.73 -7.72 10.19
C ARG A 302 -16.74 -6.55 10.22
N MET A 303 -15.45 -6.83 10.03
CA MET A 303 -14.42 -5.80 9.94
C MET A 303 -14.62 -4.90 8.70
N CYS A 304 -14.94 -5.47 7.55
CA CYS A 304 -15.24 -4.71 6.34
C CYS A 304 -16.46 -3.80 6.53
N ASP A 305 -17.54 -4.30 7.16
CA ASP A 305 -18.74 -3.53 7.46
C ASP A 305 -18.43 -2.36 8.40
N ALA A 306 -17.63 -2.59 9.45
CA ALA A 306 -17.19 -1.52 10.35
C ALA A 306 -16.34 -0.45 9.63
N PHE A 307 -15.47 -0.84 8.71
CA PHE A 307 -14.71 0.13 7.90
C PHE A 307 -15.60 0.91 6.94
N ARG A 308 -16.66 0.31 6.39
CA ARG A 308 -17.64 1.03 5.60
C ARG A 308 -18.37 2.09 6.43
N ASP A 309 -18.84 1.72 7.62
CA ASP A 309 -19.54 2.65 8.53
C ASP A 309 -18.62 3.81 8.95
N ARG A 310 -17.35 3.52 9.24
CA ARG A 310 -16.34 4.55 9.56
C ARG A 310 -16.00 5.43 8.36
N ARG A 311 -15.96 4.88 7.14
CA ARG A 311 -15.84 5.67 5.91
C ARG A 311 -16.98 6.67 5.80
N ASP A 312 -18.21 6.21 5.96
CA ASP A 312 -19.40 7.06 5.84
C ASP A 312 -19.42 8.15 6.91
N LEU A 313 -19.06 7.80 8.15
CA LEU A 313 -18.87 8.76 9.24
C LEU A 313 -17.80 9.81 8.89
N ALA A 314 -16.62 9.36 8.46
CA ALA A 314 -15.51 10.25 8.17
C ALA A 314 -15.80 11.18 6.96
N ILE A 315 -16.46 10.67 5.91
CA ILE A 315 -16.91 11.49 4.76
C ILE A 315 -17.93 12.53 5.21
N ALA A 316 -18.89 12.17 6.06
CA ALA A 316 -19.85 13.15 6.60
C ALA A 316 -19.17 14.25 7.41
N GLU A 317 -18.11 13.93 8.16
CA GLU A 317 -17.32 14.93 8.90
C GLU A 317 -16.46 15.79 7.97
N THR A 318 -15.88 15.25 6.89
CA THR A 318 -15.07 16.01 5.92
C THR A 318 -15.93 17.02 5.14
N ALA A 319 -17.20 16.73 4.91
CA ALA A 319 -18.12 17.68 4.24
C ALA A 319 -18.22 19.05 4.96
N ASN A 320 -17.88 19.09 6.24
CA ASN A 320 -17.86 20.30 7.06
C ASN A 320 -16.46 20.97 7.13
N LEU A 321 -15.48 20.46 6.38
CA LEU A 321 -14.13 21.03 6.32
C LEU A 321 -13.99 21.87 5.04
N PRO A 322 -13.89 23.21 5.15
CA PRO A 322 -13.74 24.06 3.98
C PRO A 322 -12.48 23.67 3.18
N GLY A 323 -12.61 23.65 1.86
CA GLY A 323 -11.46 23.42 0.97
C GLY A 323 -10.90 21.99 0.96
N TRP A 324 -11.67 21.01 1.47
CA TRP A 324 -11.36 19.60 1.33
C TRP A 324 -12.19 18.98 0.20
N ASP A 325 -11.51 18.48 -0.82
CA ASP A 325 -12.14 17.69 -1.88
C ASP A 325 -11.77 16.22 -1.67
N CYS A 326 -12.71 15.46 -1.14
CA CYS A 326 -12.50 14.07 -0.75
C CYS A 326 -13.48 13.15 -1.47
N PRO A 327 -13.08 12.50 -2.56
CA PRO A 327 -13.87 11.44 -3.17
C PRO A 327 -14.18 10.34 -2.17
N VAL A 328 -15.41 9.79 -2.25
CA VAL A 328 -15.81 8.67 -1.39
C VAL A 328 -15.04 7.43 -1.79
N PRO A 329 -14.22 6.82 -0.89
CA PRO A 329 -13.48 5.62 -1.24
C PRO A 329 -14.38 4.39 -1.33
N ASP A 330 -14.11 3.53 -2.32
CA ASP A 330 -14.84 2.27 -2.56
C ASP A 330 -14.27 1.10 -1.77
N GLY A 331 -13.08 1.26 -1.17
CA GLY A 331 -12.39 0.19 -0.42
C GLY A 331 -11.20 0.70 0.38
N ALA A 332 -10.42 -0.24 0.92
CA ALA A 332 -9.37 0.01 1.91
C ALA A 332 -9.92 0.75 3.15
N PHE A 333 -9.08 1.40 3.94
CA PHE A 333 -9.50 2.15 5.13
C PHE A 333 -8.80 3.51 5.20
N TYR A 334 -8.83 4.25 4.07
CA TYR A 334 -8.20 5.55 3.96
C TYR A 334 -9.15 6.57 3.35
N LEU A 335 -9.01 7.84 3.77
CA LEU A 335 -9.45 9.02 3.05
C LEU A 335 -8.24 9.68 2.41
N PHE A 336 -8.45 10.27 1.23
CA PHE A 336 -7.37 10.93 0.49
C PHE A 336 -7.86 12.25 -0.13
N PRO A 337 -8.18 13.26 0.71
CA PRO A 337 -8.64 14.56 0.25
C PRO A 337 -7.54 15.35 -0.46
N ASN A 338 -7.91 16.08 -1.51
CA ASN A 338 -7.16 17.21 -2.03
C ASN A 338 -7.33 18.39 -1.09
N ILE A 339 -6.21 18.99 -0.67
CA ILE A 339 -6.17 20.09 0.32
C ILE A 339 -5.42 21.31 -0.22
N SER A 340 -5.17 21.36 -1.52
CA SER A 340 -4.36 22.42 -2.17
C SER A 340 -4.94 23.83 -1.99
N SER A 341 -6.24 23.97 -1.75
CA SER A 341 -6.89 25.23 -1.41
C SER A 341 -6.30 25.92 -0.16
N TRP A 342 -5.63 25.16 0.72
CA TRP A 342 -5.00 25.66 1.93
C TRP A 342 -3.54 26.07 1.76
N PHE A 343 -2.91 25.82 0.61
CA PHE A 343 -1.49 26.12 0.41
C PHE A 343 -1.16 27.60 0.52
N GLY A 344 -2.10 28.49 0.22
CA GLY A 344 -1.94 29.94 0.38
C GLY A 344 -2.11 30.47 1.80
N ALA A 345 -2.64 29.67 2.74
CA ALA A 345 -2.89 30.11 4.11
C ALA A 345 -1.56 30.29 4.87
N ILE A 346 -1.50 31.33 5.71
CA ILE A 346 -0.29 31.67 6.48
C ILE A 346 -0.33 30.99 7.84
N TRP A 347 0.69 30.22 8.13
CA TRP A 347 0.96 29.60 9.43
C TRP A 347 2.39 29.90 9.87
N GLN A 348 2.56 30.40 11.11
CA GLN A 348 3.87 30.84 11.65
C GLN A 348 4.61 31.81 10.70
N GLY A 349 3.88 32.79 10.13
CA GLY A 349 4.42 33.82 9.27
C GLY A 349 4.85 33.38 7.86
N LYS A 350 4.51 32.14 7.44
CA LYS A 350 4.82 31.59 6.12
C LYS A 350 3.61 30.87 5.54
N PRO A 351 3.45 30.85 4.20
CA PRO A 351 2.39 30.05 3.59
C PRO A 351 2.58 28.56 3.88
N LEU A 352 1.50 27.82 3.99
CA LEU A 352 1.53 26.35 4.09
C LEU A 352 2.22 25.72 2.87
N GLY A 353 1.93 26.19 1.66
CA GLY A 353 2.72 25.97 0.45
C GLY A 353 2.61 24.56 -0.16
N ASN A 354 2.56 23.50 0.64
CA ASN A 354 2.50 22.10 0.20
C ASN A 354 1.83 21.18 1.23
N ALA A 355 1.56 19.95 0.85
CA ALA A 355 0.91 18.96 1.72
C ALA A 355 1.75 18.55 2.93
N GLU A 356 3.08 18.50 2.81
CA GLU A 356 3.97 18.17 3.92
C GLU A 356 3.79 19.19 5.06
N ARG A 357 3.81 20.49 4.73
CA ARG A 357 3.62 21.54 5.73
C ARG A 357 2.19 21.58 6.30
N VAL A 358 1.18 21.15 5.50
CA VAL A 358 -0.18 20.96 6.04
C VAL A 358 -0.20 19.81 7.05
N THR A 359 0.49 18.69 6.81
CA THR A 359 0.57 17.59 7.79
C THR A 359 1.33 18.01 9.06
N GLU A 360 2.35 18.86 8.96
CA GLU A 360 3.02 19.46 10.12
C GLU A 360 2.06 20.35 10.92
N PHE A 361 1.34 21.24 10.23
CA PHE A 361 0.32 22.09 10.84
C PHE A 361 -0.74 21.25 11.59
N LEU A 362 -1.28 20.20 10.96
CA LEU A 362 -2.27 19.32 11.59
C LEU A 362 -1.69 18.60 12.83
N LEU A 363 -0.45 18.18 12.77
CA LEU A 363 0.20 17.53 13.91
C LEU A 363 0.42 18.51 15.08
N GLU A 364 0.86 19.74 14.79
CA GLU A 364 1.21 20.73 15.81
C GLU A 364 0.00 21.46 16.38
N GLU A 365 -0.99 21.81 15.58
CA GLU A 365 -2.15 22.60 16.03
C GLU A 365 -3.36 21.72 16.35
N ALA A 366 -3.63 20.70 15.53
CA ALA A 366 -4.77 19.80 15.75
C ALA A 366 -4.43 18.56 16.56
N ARG A 367 -3.14 18.26 16.80
CA ARG A 367 -2.68 17.00 17.42
C ARG A 367 -3.18 15.76 16.67
N VAL A 368 -3.25 15.86 15.34
CA VAL A 368 -3.65 14.77 14.45
C VAL A 368 -2.53 14.46 13.47
N ALA A 369 -2.03 13.23 13.49
CA ALA A 369 -1.00 12.76 12.58
C ALA A 369 -1.64 12.23 11.28
N THR A 370 -1.21 12.77 10.14
CA THR A 370 -1.64 12.37 8.78
C THR A 370 -0.39 12.13 7.92
N VAL A 371 -0.54 11.72 6.65
CA VAL A 371 0.61 11.53 5.75
C VAL A 371 0.48 12.39 4.52
N SER A 372 1.55 13.10 4.15
CA SER A 372 1.60 13.92 2.92
C SER A 372 1.38 13.08 1.67
N GLY A 373 0.65 13.63 0.71
CA GLY A 373 0.39 13.05 -0.60
C GLY A 373 1.63 12.93 -1.50
N ASP A 374 2.68 13.71 -1.21
CA ASP A 374 3.97 13.61 -1.91
C ASP A 374 4.50 12.18 -1.90
N ALA A 375 4.39 11.48 -0.76
CA ALA A 375 4.80 10.09 -0.61
C ALA A 375 4.08 9.12 -1.56
N PHE A 376 2.94 9.52 -2.07
CA PHE A 376 2.05 8.71 -2.91
C PHE A 376 1.97 9.22 -4.36
N GLY A 377 2.77 10.22 -4.71
CA GLY A 377 2.78 10.84 -6.05
C GLY A 377 1.59 11.77 -6.33
N ALA A 378 0.96 12.32 -5.29
CA ALA A 378 -0.15 13.28 -5.36
C ALA A 378 0.07 14.43 -4.35
N PRO A 379 0.96 15.40 -4.68
CA PRO A 379 1.46 16.40 -3.74
C PRO A 379 0.41 17.39 -3.23
N GLU A 380 -0.76 17.45 -3.83
CA GLU A 380 -1.91 18.25 -3.40
C GLU A 380 -2.79 17.58 -2.35
N CYS A 381 -2.51 16.32 -1.99
CA CYS A 381 -3.37 15.51 -1.12
C CYS A 381 -2.73 15.21 0.22
N ILE A 382 -3.55 14.73 1.16
CA ILE A 382 -3.07 14.06 2.38
C ILE A 382 -3.82 12.74 2.58
N ARG A 383 -3.18 11.75 3.23
CA ARG A 383 -3.83 10.49 3.60
C ARG A 383 -4.20 10.47 5.08
N LEU A 384 -5.44 10.08 5.37
CA LEU A 384 -5.94 9.78 6.70
C LEU A 384 -6.38 8.31 6.77
N SER A 385 -5.94 7.58 7.78
CA SER A 385 -6.44 6.23 8.08
C SER A 385 -7.69 6.33 8.95
N ILE A 386 -8.72 5.55 8.60
CA ILE A 386 -9.93 5.38 9.41
C ILE A 386 -9.90 4.07 10.22
N ALA A 387 -8.74 3.43 10.32
CA ALA A 387 -8.53 2.25 11.17
C ALA A 387 -8.32 2.67 12.64
N CYS A 388 -9.37 3.25 13.21
CA CYS A 388 -9.46 3.67 14.62
C CYS A 388 -10.93 3.74 15.04
N SER A 389 -11.22 4.01 16.31
CA SER A 389 -12.60 4.08 16.80
C SER A 389 -13.38 5.26 16.20
N ASP A 390 -14.71 5.13 16.12
CA ASP A 390 -15.62 6.20 15.70
C ASP A 390 -15.44 7.48 16.53
N ALA A 391 -15.17 7.35 17.84
CA ALA A 391 -14.90 8.47 18.71
C ALA A 391 -13.61 9.21 18.31
N GLN A 392 -12.56 8.47 17.96
CA GLN A 392 -11.30 9.06 17.49
C GLN A 392 -11.46 9.74 16.12
N ILE A 393 -12.26 9.17 15.21
CA ILE A 393 -12.57 9.82 13.93
C ILE A 393 -13.26 11.16 14.15
N LYS A 394 -14.34 11.19 14.95
CA LYS A 394 -15.08 12.42 15.27
C LYS A 394 -14.19 13.47 15.92
N GLU A 395 -13.41 13.06 16.91
CA GLU A 395 -12.52 13.96 17.64
C GLU A 395 -11.41 14.52 16.72
N ALA A 396 -10.80 13.68 15.86
CA ALA A 396 -9.80 14.13 14.92
C ALA A 396 -10.36 15.17 13.94
N MET A 397 -11.54 14.90 13.37
CA MET A 397 -12.18 15.83 12.44
C MET A 397 -12.59 17.14 13.11
N ALA A 398 -13.04 17.09 14.36
CA ALA A 398 -13.34 18.29 15.16
C ALA A 398 -12.10 19.14 15.40
N ARG A 399 -10.97 18.52 15.82
CA ARG A 399 -9.68 19.19 16.03
C ARG A 399 -9.15 19.82 14.74
N ILE A 400 -9.20 19.09 13.61
CA ILE A 400 -8.80 19.59 12.29
C ILE A 400 -9.64 20.81 11.93
N ARG A 401 -10.96 20.76 12.08
CA ARG A 401 -11.86 21.87 11.80
C ARG A 401 -11.52 23.10 12.63
N GLN A 402 -11.31 22.92 13.93
CA GLN A 402 -10.97 24.00 14.84
C GLN A 402 -9.63 24.66 14.46
N ALA A 403 -8.60 23.86 14.12
CA ALA A 403 -7.31 24.37 13.71
C ALA A 403 -7.40 25.24 12.44
N PHE A 404 -8.14 24.79 11.42
CA PHE A 404 -8.35 25.59 10.20
C PHE A 404 -9.20 26.85 10.45
N GLN A 405 -10.21 26.80 11.32
CA GLN A 405 -10.98 28.00 11.69
C GLN A 405 -10.11 29.05 12.38
N GLN A 406 -9.21 28.63 13.26
CA GLN A 406 -8.26 29.54 13.91
C GLN A 406 -7.29 30.14 12.89
N LEU A 407 -6.82 29.34 11.93
CA LEU A 407 -5.92 29.79 10.86
C LEU A 407 -6.59 30.87 9.99
N ILE A 408 -7.88 30.73 9.61
CA ILE A 408 -8.64 31.73 8.86
C ILE A 408 -8.76 33.03 9.67
N SER A 409 -9.09 32.93 10.96
CA SER A 409 -9.29 34.10 11.83
C SER A 409 -8.01 34.92 11.98
N HIS A 410 -6.85 34.28 12.09
CA HIS A 410 -5.56 34.98 12.14
C HIS A 410 -5.22 35.66 10.82
N ASN A 411 -5.42 34.98 9.67
CA ASN A 411 -5.12 35.55 8.35
C ASN A 411 -6.04 36.73 7.97
N SER A 412 -7.28 36.77 8.48
CA SER A 412 -8.20 37.92 8.25
C SER A 412 -7.84 39.13 9.09
N LEU A 413 -7.18 38.98 10.22
CA LEU A 413 -6.71 40.09 11.06
C LEU A 413 -5.46 40.77 10.50
N ASP A 414 -4.56 40.02 9.87
CA ASP A 414 -3.31 40.49 9.29
C ASP A 414 -3.51 41.25 7.95
N GLN A 415 -4.65 41.06 7.26
CA GLN A 415 -4.99 41.77 6.04
C GLN A 415 -5.72 43.10 6.30
N GLY A 416 -6.09 43.39 7.55
CA GLY A 416 -6.81 44.60 7.99
C GLY A 416 -5.94 45.61 8.74
N SER A 417 -4.66 45.40 8.86
CA SER A 417 -3.66 46.30 9.44
C SER A 417 -2.62 46.66 8.36
#